data_e5574be5871344ba0d27b4a9ad085621
#
_entry.id   e5574be5871344ba0d27b4a9ad085621
#
_cell.length_a   1.000
_cell.length_b   1.000
_cell.length_c   1.000
_cell.angle_alpha   90.00
_cell.angle_beta   90.00
_cell.angle_gamma   90.00
#
_symmetry.space_group_name_H-M   'P 1'
#
loop_
_entity.id
_entity.type
_entity.pdbx_description
1 polymer ?
#
loop_
_entity_poly.entity_id
_entity_poly.type
_entity_poly.pdbx_seq_one_letter_code
_entity_poly.pdbx_strand_id
1 'polypeptide(L)'
;MATEKPAAPTREPTATPLADAQVREKIHLEILRRTGAYRANDHFLLPSGHHAPEFIDKALVTTEPSFTEGLGAVIAKQFAPWPVDVVLSTGLGALILAHCVARALPGRPLLVYATKGVGGVTGPQRRVRLPDEFERFIGRGAKVLIVEDLITTGETLKLLIELVERKGGSVIGIACLWQRNSKVELGKSVFSLVRRDFPTYDPQTCPLCRQGVPLNREFASRPA
;
A
#
# COMPACT_ATOMS: atom_id res chain seq x y z
N MET A 1 37.05 -11.15 5.00
CA MET A 1 36.88 -9.76 5.48
C MET A 1 35.38 -9.54 5.68
N ALA A 2 34.94 -9.46 6.92
CA ALA A 2 33.55 -9.14 7.24
C ALA A 2 33.34 -7.65 6.93
N THR A 3 32.49 -7.34 5.96
CA THR A 3 32.07 -5.96 5.68
C THR A 3 31.16 -5.52 6.82
N GLU A 4 31.65 -4.60 7.63
CA GLU A 4 30.91 -3.98 8.73
C GLU A 4 29.63 -3.33 8.15
N LYS A 5 28.47 -3.81 8.59
CA LYS A 5 27.17 -3.27 8.18
C LYS A 5 27.06 -1.84 8.75
N PRO A 6 26.77 -0.80 7.96
CA PRO A 6 26.68 0.57 8.47
C PRO A 6 25.67 0.66 9.61
N ALA A 7 25.99 1.43 10.63
CA ALA A 7 25.10 1.66 11.77
C ALA A 7 23.77 2.24 11.30
N ALA A 8 22.68 1.66 11.78
CA ALA A 8 21.33 2.12 11.44
C ALA A 8 21.11 3.56 11.94
N PRO A 9 20.44 4.42 11.16
CA PRO A 9 20.08 5.75 11.63
C PRO A 9 19.18 5.64 12.86
N THR A 10 19.45 6.45 13.87
CA THR A 10 18.75 6.46 15.16
C THR A 10 17.33 7.06 15.10
N ARG A 11 16.91 7.55 13.93
CA ARG A 11 15.58 8.12 13.71
C ARG A 11 14.75 7.22 12.81
N GLU A 12 13.45 7.08 13.14
CA GLU A 12 12.48 6.49 12.24
C GLU A 12 12.42 7.27 10.91
N PRO A 13 11.97 6.64 9.78
CA PRO A 13 11.79 7.33 8.52
C PRO A 13 10.93 8.58 8.73
N THR A 14 11.56 9.75 8.75
CA THR A 14 10.84 11.02 8.91
C THR A 14 10.01 11.28 7.67
N ALA A 15 8.79 11.76 7.86
CA ALA A 15 7.95 12.23 6.77
C ALA A 15 8.74 13.24 5.91
N THR A 16 8.71 13.04 4.60
CA THR A 16 9.26 14.00 3.61
C THR A 16 8.69 15.40 3.88
N PRO A 17 9.47 16.49 3.72
CA PRO A 17 8.94 17.85 3.83
C PRO A 17 7.64 18.04 3.03
N LEU A 18 6.67 18.73 3.58
CA LEU A 18 5.32 18.87 2.99
C LEU A 18 5.35 19.36 1.53
N ALA A 19 6.23 20.32 1.21
CA ALA A 19 6.38 20.83 -0.15
C ALA A 19 6.82 19.72 -1.15
N ASP A 20 7.81 18.92 -0.79
CA ASP A 20 8.31 17.82 -1.63
C ASP A 20 7.27 16.69 -1.74
N ALA A 21 6.48 16.47 -0.67
CA ALA A 21 5.40 15.49 -0.69
C ALA A 21 4.28 15.90 -1.66
N GLN A 22 3.90 17.18 -1.69
CA GLN A 22 2.86 17.70 -2.60
C GLN A 22 3.30 17.67 -4.06
N VAL A 23 4.56 18.02 -4.35
CA VAL A 23 5.11 17.95 -5.72
C VAL A 23 5.14 16.50 -6.19
N ARG A 24 5.63 15.59 -5.35
CA ARG A 24 5.66 14.16 -5.65
C ARG A 24 4.26 13.61 -5.91
N GLU A 25 3.28 13.95 -5.06
CA GLU A 25 1.89 13.52 -5.23
C GLU A 25 1.32 13.96 -6.58
N LYS A 26 1.51 15.24 -6.95
CA LYS A 26 1.05 15.76 -8.25
C LYS A 26 1.65 14.98 -9.43
N ILE A 27 2.94 14.69 -9.38
CA ILE A 27 3.64 13.93 -10.43
C ILE A 27 3.05 12.52 -10.54
N HIS A 28 2.93 11.79 -9.44
CA HIS A 28 2.40 10.43 -9.46
C HIS A 28 0.93 10.39 -9.86
N LEU A 29 0.13 11.36 -9.42
CA LEU A 29 -1.27 11.47 -9.80
C LEU A 29 -1.42 11.69 -11.31
N GLU A 30 -0.59 12.55 -11.91
CA GLU A 30 -0.58 12.78 -13.34
C GLU A 30 -0.17 11.53 -14.13
N ILE A 31 0.82 10.79 -13.64
CA ILE A 31 1.21 9.52 -14.23
C ILE A 31 0.04 8.51 -14.18
N LEU A 32 -0.63 8.40 -13.03
CA LEU A 32 -1.78 7.52 -12.88
C LEU A 32 -2.97 7.91 -13.78
N ARG A 33 -3.14 9.20 -14.06
CA ARG A 33 -4.13 9.69 -15.06
C ARG A 33 -3.78 9.24 -16.47
N ARG A 34 -2.53 9.42 -16.89
CA ARG A 34 -2.06 9.05 -18.23
C ARG A 34 -2.15 7.56 -18.50
N THR A 35 -1.93 6.74 -17.50
CA THR A 35 -2.09 5.27 -17.60
C THR A 35 -3.54 4.81 -17.50
N GLY A 36 -4.49 5.71 -17.23
CA GLY A 36 -5.89 5.37 -16.98
C GLY A 36 -6.15 4.73 -15.62
N ALA A 37 -5.12 4.59 -14.78
CA ALA A 37 -5.25 4.00 -13.45
C ALA A 37 -5.98 4.91 -12.45
N TYR A 38 -5.99 6.22 -12.69
CA TYR A 38 -6.79 7.17 -11.92
C TYR A 38 -7.81 7.87 -12.81
N ARG A 39 -9.07 7.81 -12.41
CA ARG A 39 -10.18 8.49 -13.07
C ARG A 39 -10.90 9.41 -12.09
N ALA A 40 -11.32 10.57 -12.55
CA ALA A 40 -11.99 11.59 -11.75
C ALA A 40 -13.10 12.27 -12.56
N ASN A 41 -13.91 13.08 -11.88
CA ASN A 41 -15.02 13.84 -12.45
C ASN A 41 -16.10 12.97 -13.08
N ASP A 42 -16.44 11.84 -12.44
CA ASP A 42 -17.48 10.90 -12.86
C ASP A 42 -18.27 10.46 -11.62
N HIS A 43 -19.21 9.52 -11.79
CA HIS A 43 -20.04 8.97 -10.72
C HIS A 43 -19.87 7.45 -10.65
N PHE A 44 -18.84 6.99 -9.94
CA PHE A 44 -18.51 5.57 -9.90
C PHE A 44 -19.28 4.80 -8.83
N LEU A 45 -19.76 3.60 -9.20
CA LEU A 45 -20.18 2.58 -8.26
C LEU A 45 -18.96 1.75 -7.84
N LEU A 46 -18.63 1.82 -6.57
CA LEU A 46 -17.51 1.06 -6.01
C LEU A 46 -17.92 -0.40 -5.73
N PRO A 47 -16.95 -1.35 -5.67
CA PRO A 47 -17.25 -2.74 -5.28
C PRO A 47 -17.88 -2.88 -3.89
N SER A 48 -17.72 -1.89 -3.02
CA SER A 48 -18.36 -1.82 -1.70
C SER A 48 -19.85 -1.43 -1.74
N GLY A 49 -20.38 -1.10 -2.93
CA GLY A 49 -21.73 -0.55 -3.10
C GLY A 49 -21.84 0.96 -2.85
N HIS A 50 -20.77 1.62 -2.37
CA HIS A 50 -20.73 3.07 -2.22
C HIS A 50 -20.46 3.76 -3.54
N HIS A 51 -20.77 5.05 -3.60
CA HIS A 51 -20.52 5.92 -4.74
C HIS A 51 -19.31 6.81 -4.50
N ALA A 52 -18.60 7.20 -5.58
CA ALA A 52 -17.45 8.10 -5.47
C ALA A 52 -17.29 8.92 -6.77
N PRO A 53 -16.74 10.16 -6.68
CA PRO A 53 -16.41 10.96 -7.85
C PRO A 53 -15.09 10.58 -8.50
N GLU A 54 -14.32 9.73 -7.84
CA GLU A 54 -12.98 9.31 -8.24
C GLU A 54 -12.82 7.81 -8.08
N PHE A 55 -12.03 7.19 -8.96
CA PHE A 55 -11.72 5.76 -8.92
C PHE A 55 -10.25 5.50 -9.22
N ILE A 56 -9.68 4.50 -8.55
CA ILE A 56 -8.34 4.01 -8.82
C ILE A 56 -8.43 2.57 -9.27
N ASP A 57 -7.98 2.32 -10.47
CA ASP A 57 -7.75 0.98 -10.99
C ASP A 57 -6.34 0.52 -10.64
N LYS A 58 -6.19 -0.06 -9.47
CA LYS A 58 -4.89 -0.55 -8.99
C LYS A 58 -4.33 -1.69 -9.86
N ALA A 59 -5.19 -2.42 -10.58
CA ALA A 59 -4.75 -3.46 -11.50
C ALA A 59 -3.98 -2.87 -12.66
N LEU A 60 -4.42 -1.74 -13.22
CA LEU A 60 -3.71 -1.07 -14.32
C LEU A 60 -2.30 -0.60 -13.93
N VAL A 61 -2.06 -0.30 -12.65
CA VAL A 61 -0.72 0.07 -12.19
C VAL A 61 0.27 -1.08 -12.33
N THR A 62 -0.18 -2.31 -12.10
CA THR A 62 0.68 -3.49 -12.10
C THR A 62 0.74 -4.19 -13.46
N THR A 63 -0.08 -3.79 -14.44
CA THR A 63 -0.05 -4.35 -15.80
C THR A 63 1.08 -3.81 -16.67
N GLU A 64 1.69 -2.68 -16.27
CA GLU A 64 2.85 -2.10 -16.95
C GLU A 64 4.10 -2.29 -16.08
N PRO A 65 4.93 -3.32 -16.35
CA PRO A 65 6.06 -3.67 -15.48
C PRO A 65 7.06 -2.55 -15.27
N SER A 66 7.43 -1.84 -16.34
CA SER A 66 8.40 -0.73 -16.28
C SER A 66 7.90 0.41 -15.39
N PHE A 67 6.60 0.67 -15.40
CA PHE A 67 5.97 1.65 -14.55
C PHE A 67 5.99 1.22 -13.09
N THR A 68 5.62 -0.03 -12.81
CA THR A 68 5.64 -0.58 -11.44
C THR A 68 7.07 -0.63 -10.88
N GLU A 69 8.07 -0.94 -11.72
CA GLU A 69 9.49 -0.88 -11.34
C GLU A 69 9.91 0.54 -10.95
N GLY A 70 9.50 1.55 -11.72
CA GLY A 70 9.75 2.95 -11.41
C GLY A 70 9.16 3.38 -10.06
N LEU A 71 7.92 2.99 -9.78
CA LEU A 71 7.26 3.25 -8.48
C LEU A 71 7.98 2.52 -7.33
N GLY A 72 8.37 1.27 -7.55
CA GLY A 72 9.15 0.48 -6.59
C GLY A 72 10.50 1.13 -6.26
N ALA A 73 11.19 1.68 -7.26
CA ALA A 73 12.46 2.39 -7.07
C ALA A 73 12.29 3.67 -6.23
N VAL A 74 11.21 4.42 -6.42
CA VAL A 74 10.90 5.60 -5.60
C VAL A 74 10.69 5.22 -4.13
N ILE A 75 9.93 4.15 -3.87
CA ILE A 75 9.74 3.62 -2.52
C ILE A 75 11.07 3.15 -1.93
N ALA A 76 11.84 2.36 -2.69
CA ALA A 76 13.13 1.84 -2.25
C ALA A 76 14.11 2.96 -1.89
N LYS A 77 14.15 4.04 -2.66
CA LYS A 77 14.97 5.24 -2.37
C LYS A 77 14.61 5.85 -1.02
N GLN A 78 13.32 5.89 -0.68
CA GLN A 78 12.84 6.40 0.62
C GLN A 78 13.38 5.57 1.77
N PHE A 79 13.43 4.24 1.63
CA PHE A 79 13.83 3.32 2.70
C PHE A 79 15.30 2.87 2.62
N ALA A 80 16.05 3.30 1.61
CA ALA A 80 17.46 2.94 1.44
C ALA A 80 18.37 3.25 2.66
N PRO A 81 18.14 4.31 3.46
CA PRO A 81 18.96 4.58 4.63
C PRO A 81 18.77 3.57 5.79
N TRP A 82 17.70 2.81 5.80
CA TRP A 82 17.40 1.87 6.90
C TRP A 82 17.72 0.43 6.51
N PRO A 83 18.17 -0.39 7.49
CA PRO A 83 18.32 -1.82 7.22
C PRO A 83 16.94 -2.45 7.03
N VAL A 84 16.72 -3.03 5.86
CA VAL A 84 15.54 -3.83 5.55
C VAL A 84 16.00 -5.26 5.36
N ASP A 85 15.54 -6.18 6.21
CA ASP A 85 15.83 -7.60 6.08
C ASP A 85 14.74 -8.32 5.27
N VAL A 86 13.48 -7.87 5.42
CA VAL A 86 12.31 -8.47 4.79
C VAL A 86 11.37 -7.38 4.26
N VAL A 87 10.90 -7.55 3.04
CA VAL A 87 9.73 -6.84 2.49
C VAL A 87 8.53 -7.77 2.62
N LEU A 88 7.52 -7.35 3.38
CA LEU A 88 6.29 -8.11 3.61
C LEU A 88 5.12 -7.47 2.88
N SER A 89 4.30 -8.29 2.23
CA SER A 89 3.12 -7.84 1.51
C SER A 89 1.95 -8.81 1.65
N THR A 90 0.76 -8.43 1.19
CA THR A 90 -0.40 -9.31 1.06
C THR A 90 -1.29 -8.88 -0.11
N GLY A 91 -1.78 -9.86 -0.88
CA GLY A 91 -2.56 -9.62 -2.09
C GLY A 91 -1.68 -9.40 -3.33
N LEU A 92 -2.21 -9.78 -4.50
CA LEU A 92 -1.43 -9.84 -5.74
C LEU A 92 -0.88 -8.48 -6.18
N GLY A 93 -1.70 -7.43 -6.17
CA GLY A 93 -1.27 -6.09 -6.59
C GLY A 93 -0.13 -5.54 -5.73
N ALA A 94 -0.29 -5.64 -4.41
CA ALA A 94 0.73 -5.24 -3.48
C ALA A 94 1.99 -6.11 -3.56
N LEU A 95 1.87 -7.42 -3.86
CA LEU A 95 3.00 -8.33 -4.01
C LEU A 95 3.89 -7.97 -5.21
N ILE A 96 3.29 -7.58 -6.34
CA ILE A 96 4.04 -7.13 -7.52
C ILE A 96 4.83 -5.86 -7.20
N LEU A 97 4.20 -4.87 -6.55
CA LEU A 97 4.87 -3.65 -6.10
C LEU A 97 5.99 -3.98 -5.08
N ALA A 98 5.72 -4.85 -4.10
CA ALA A 98 6.69 -5.28 -3.10
C ALA A 98 7.90 -5.97 -3.71
N HIS A 99 7.70 -6.76 -4.78
CA HIS A 99 8.81 -7.35 -5.55
C HIS A 99 9.71 -6.28 -6.15
N CYS A 100 9.13 -5.27 -6.80
CA CYS A 100 9.89 -4.17 -7.38
C CYS A 100 10.65 -3.37 -6.29
N VAL A 101 10.03 -3.13 -5.13
CA VAL A 101 10.67 -2.48 -3.98
C VAL A 101 11.84 -3.31 -3.46
N ALA A 102 11.65 -4.61 -3.23
CA ALA A 102 12.69 -5.50 -2.72
C ALA A 102 13.89 -5.57 -3.67
N ARG A 103 13.63 -5.63 -4.98
CA ARG A 103 14.71 -5.60 -6.00
C ARG A 103 15.52 -4.31 -5.98
N ALA A 104 14.87 -3.18 -5.75
CA ALA A 104 15.48 -1.86 -5.80
C ALA A 104 16.17 -1.45 -4.48
N LEU A 105 15.82 -2.09 -3.35
CA LEU A 105 16.44 -1.81 -2.05
C LEU A 105 17.90 -2.28 -2.00
N PRO A 106 18.82 -1.48 -1.40
CA PRO A 106 20.16 -1.96 -1.09
C PRO A 106 20.10 -3.15 -0.13
N GLY A 107 21.03 -4.09 -0.24
CA GLY A 107 21.08 -5.28 0.62
C GLY A 107 20.19 -6.43 0.20
N ARG A 108 19.35 -6.24 -0.83
CA ARG A 108 18.47 -7.29 -1.40
C ARG A 108 17.68 -8.03 -0.34
N PRO A 109 16.72 -7.37 0.34
CA PRO A 109 15.90 -8.00 1.36
C PRO A 109 15.09 -9.17 0.79
N LEU A 110 14.73 -10.09 1.65
CA LEU A 110 13.83 -11.18 1.27
C LEU A 110 12.42 -10.64 1.02
N LEU A 111 11.75 -11.17 0.00
CA LEU A 111 10.33 -10.92 -0.22
C LEU A 111 9.51 -12.04 0.41
N VAL A 112 8.60 -11.67 1.29
CA VAL A 112 7.69 -12.57 1.99
C VAL A 112 6.26 -12.07 1.80
N TYR A 113 5.30 -12.97 1.67
CA TYR A 113 3.90 -12.58 1.60
C TYR A 113 3.05 -13.32 2.63
N ALA A 114 2.07 -12.61 3.17
CA ALA A 114 1.02 -13.18 3.98
C ALA A 114 -0.23 -13.46 3.13
N THR A 115 -0.97 -14.49 3.48
CA THR A 115 -2.25 -14.81 2.86
C THR A 115 -3.40 -14.30 3.72
N LYS A 116 -4.44 -13.80 3.07
CA LYS A 116 -5.73 -13.54 3.74
C LYS A 116 -6.43 -14.89 3.95
N GLY A 117 -6.96 -15.14 5.15
CA GLY A 117 -7.61 -16.41 5.46
C GLY A 117 -8.67 -16.77 4.42
N VAL A 118 -8.70 -18.04 4.03
CA VAL A 118 -9.68 -18.61 3.11
C VAL A 118 -11.05 -18.52 3.78
N GLY A 119 -11.99 -17.78 3.19
CA GLY A 119 -13.35 -17.71 3.73
C GLY A 119 -14.10 -16.42 3.48
N GLY A 120 -13.56 -15.46 2.70
CA GLY A 120 -14.34 -14.27 2.30
C GLY A 120 -14.94 -13.47 3.47
N VAL A 121 -14.43 -13.67 4.69
CA VAL A 121 -14.99 -13.08 5.90
C VAL A 121 -14.62 -11.60 5.93
N THR A 122 -15.62 -10.78 5.71
CA THR A 122 -15.57 -9.34 5.99
C THR A 122 -15.87 -9.14 7.48
N GLY A 123 -15.10 -8.28 8.17
CA GLY A 123 -15.36 -7.96 9.57
C GLY A 123 -14.31 -8.52 10.55
N PRO A 124 -14.62 -8.59 11.86
CA PRO A 124 -13.66 -8.84 12.96
C PRO A 124 -12.98 -10.22 12.94
N GLN A 125 -13.37 -11.12 12.04
CA GLN A 125 -12.71 -12.42 11.85
C GLN A 125 -11.64 -12.42 10.73
N ARG A 126 -11.35 -11.28 10.12
CA ARG A 126 -10.24 -11.16 9.17
C ARG A 126 -8.94 -11.60 9.82
N ARG A 127 -8.26 -12.57 9.22
CA ARG A 127 -6.95 -13.03 9.67
C ARG A 127 -5.97 -12.98 8.51
N VAL A 128 -4.75 -12.55 8.79
CA VAL A 128 -3.62 -12.77 7.91
C VAL A 128 -2.77 -13.89 8.47
N ARG A 129 -2.31 -14.77 7.60
CA ARG A 129 -1.43 -15.88 7.94
C ARG A 129 -0.17 -15.81 7.11
N LEU A 130 0.95 -16.02 7.76
CA LEU A 130 2.21 -16.25 7.07
C LEU A 130 2.26 -17.73 6.70
N PRO A 131 2.51 -18.11 5.43
CA PRO A 131 2.80 -19.50 5.07
C PRO A 131 3.97 -20.05 5.87
N ASP A 132 3.90 -21.34 6.24
CA ASP A 132 4.84 -21.97 7.17
C ASP A 132 6.30 -21.90 6.68
N GLU A 133 6.50 -21.95 5.36
CA GLU A 133 7.81 -21.81 4.72
C GLU A 133 8.46 -20.43 4.95
N PHE A 134 7.68 -19.40 5.23
CA PHE A 134 8.17 -18.04 5.48
C PHE A 134 8.34 -17.70 6.95
N GLU A 135 7.85 -18.54 7.86
CA GLU A 135 7.88 -18.25 9.29
C GLU A 135 9.28 -17.97 9.83
N ARG A 136 10.28 -18.68 9.30
CA ARG A 136 11.70 -18.53 9.70
C ARG A 136 12.31 -17.17 9.33
N PHE A 137 11.72 -16.42 8.40
CA PHE A 137 12.25 -15.15 7.91
C PHE A 137 11.77 -13.94 8.71
N ILE A 138 10.67 -14.08 9.46
CA ILE A 138 10.15 -13.05 10.34
C ILE A 138 10.33 -13.55 11.78
N GLY A 139 11.52 -13.31 12.33
CA GLY A 139 11.89 -13.71 13.68
C GLY A 139 12.48 -12.56 14.48
N ARG A 140 13.07 -12.91 15.62
CA ARG A 140 13.64 -11.93 16.56
C ARG A 140 14.67 -11.04 15.87
N GLY A 141 14.41 -9.73 15.89
CA GLY A 141 15.31 -8.71 15.34
C GLY A 141 15.15 -8.42 13.86
N ALA A 142 14.34 -9.21 13.11
CA ALA A 142 14.09 -8.96 11.68
C ALA A 142 13.50 -7.56 11.46
N LYS A 143 14.10 -6.79 10.55
CA LYS A 143 13.65 -5.45 10.15
C LYS A 143 12.72 -5.59 8.94
N VAL A 144 11.44 -5.34 9.14
CA VAL A 144 10.39 -5.59 8.14
C VAL A 144 9.85 -4.27 7.60
N LEU A 145 9.90 -4.12 6.28
CA LEU A 145 9.15 -3.09 5.55
C LEU A 145 7.85 -3.72 5.02
N ILE A 146 6.70 -3.17 5.39
CA ILE A 146 5.42 -3.60 4.84
C ILE A 146 5.09 -2.77 3.60
N VAL A 147 4.72 -3.44 2.50
CA VAL A 147 4.33 -2.79 1.23
C VAL A 147 2.89 -3.18 0.89
N GLU A 148 2.06 -2.17 0.59
CA GLU A 148 0.66 -2.31 0.21
C GLU A 148 0.37 -1.52 -1.08
N ASP A 149 -0.65 -1.89 -1.82
CA ASP A 149 -1.08 -1.13 -3.00
C ASP A 149 -1.97 0.06 -2.61
N LEU A 150 -2.95 -0.15 -1.74
CA LEU A 150 -3.96 0.84 -1.36
C LEU A 150 -4.30 0.77 0.13
N ILE A 151 -4.13 1.87 0.84
CA ILE A 151 -4.58 2.01 2.24
C ILE A 151 -5.95 2.71 2.26
N THR A 152 -6.97 1.99 2.74
CA THR A 152 -8.32 2.51 2.99
C THR A 152 -8.62 2.59 4.49
N THR A 153 -8.92 1.48 5.14
CA THR A 153 -9.19 1.39 6.57
C THR A 153 -7.94 1.08 7.41
N GLY A 154 -6.91 0.51 6.79
CA GLY A 154 -5.70 0.08 7.48
C GLY A 154 -5.82 -1.23 8.26
N GLU A 155 -6.99 -1.89 8.28
CA GLU A 155 -7.21 -3.14 9.04
C GLU A 155 -6.20 -4.23 8.67
N THR A 156 -5.98 -4.47 7.36
CA THR A 156 -5.00 -5.46 6.91
C THR A 156 -3.59 -5.13 7.42
N LEU A 157 -3.21 -3.85 7.41
CA LEU A 157 -1.90 -3.41 7.87
C LEU A 157 -1.75 -3.60 9.39
N LYS A 158 -2.77 -3.33 10.18
CA LYS A 158 -2.77 -3.61 11.62
C LYS A 158 -2.50 -5.09 11.89
N LEU A 159 -3.18 -6.00 11.16
CA LEU A 159 -2.95 -7.44 11.27
C LEU A 159 -1.54 -7.86 10.86
N LEU A 160 -0.96 -7.24 9.82
CA LEU A 160 0.42 -7.50 9.42
C LEU A 160 1.44 -7.00 10.45
N ILE A 161 1.20 -5.82 11.03
CA ILE A 161 2.04 -5.28 12.11
C ILE A 161 2.03 -6.23 13.31
N GLU A 162 0.85 -6.62 13.77
CA GLU A 162 0.70 -7.59 14.87
C GLU A 162 1.36 -8.94 14.56
N LEU A 163 1.26 -9.42 13.32
CA LEU A 163 1.90 -10.66 12.89
C LEU A 163 3.42 -10.57 13.04
N VAL A 164 4.03 -9.49 12.56
CA VAL A 164 5.48 -9.28 12.63
C VAL A 164 5.94 -9.16 14.09
N GLU A 165 5.25 -8.36 14.89
CA GLU A 165 5.62 -8.09 16.29
C GLU A 165 5.45 -9.34 17.17
N ARG A 166 4.39 -10.13 16.98
CA ARG A 166 4.23 -11.41 17.68
C ARG A 166 5.35 -12.42 17.39
N LYS A 167 5.96 -12.34 16.21
CA LYS A 167 7.11 -13.18 15.85
C LYS A 167 8.45 -12.61 16.30
N GLY A 168 8.44 -11.46 16.96
CA GLY A 168 9.66 -10.78 17.47
C GLY A 168 10.38 -9.95 16.41
N GLY A 169 9.80 -9.75 15.24
CA GLY A 169 10.28 -8.80 14.24
C GLY A 169 9.92 -7.35 14.59
N SER A 170 10.49 -6.41 13.87
CA SER A 170 10.24 -4.98 14.01
C SER A 170 9.80 -4.39 12.67
N VAL A 171 8.61 -3.79 12.62
CA VAL A 171 8.15 -3.03 11.46
C VAL A 171 8.86 -1.69 11.45
N ILE A 172 9.74 -1.47 10.47
CA ILE A 172 10.51 -0.24 10.32
C ILE A 172 9.76 0.86 9.58
N GLY A 173 8.71 0.49 8.87
CA GLY A 173 7.85 1.42 8.15
C GLY A 173 6.86 0.68 7.26
N ILE A 174 5.96 1.46 6.70
CA ILE A 174 4.93 1.01 5.75
C ILE A 174 5.07 1.85 4.50
N ALA A 175 5.03 1.22 3.34
CA ALA A 175 4.97 1.91 2.06
C ALA A 175 3.72 1.53 1.28
N CYS A 176 3.14 2.47 0.54
CA CYS A 176 2.03 2.16 -0.35
C CYS A 176 2.03 3.06 -1.59
N LEU A 177 1.34 2.58 -2.63
CA LEU A 177 1.09 3.39 -3.80
C LEU A 177 0.14 4.54 -3.44
N TRP A 178 -0.99 4.23 -2.79
CA TRP A 178 -2.01 5.21 -2.48
C TRP A 178 -2.56 5.07 -1.06
N GLN A 179 -2.53 6.16 -0.31
CA GLN A 179 -3.26 6.30 0.95
C GLN A 179 -4.52 7.12 0.71
N ARG A 180 -5.66 6.44 0.66
CA ARG A 180 -6.98 7.03 0.40
C ARG A 180 -7.61 7.68 1.61
N ASN A 181 -7.18 7.31 2.81
CA ASN A 181 -7.65 7.87 4.06
C ASN A 181 -6.43 8.33 4.89
N SER A 182 -6.23 9.62 4.93
CA SER A 182 -5.10 10.24 5.64
C SER A 182 -5.20 10.15 7.17
N LYS A 183 -6.40 9.80 7.70
CA LYS A 183 -6.68 9.68 9.13
C LYS A 183 -6.40 8.29 9.69
N VAL A 184 -5.97 7.33 8.86
CA VAL A 184 -5.62 5.99 9.34
C VAL A 184 -4.36 6.05 10.19
N GLU A 185 -4.51 5.70 11.46
CA GLU A 185 -3.42 5.60 12.43
C GLU A 185 -2.98 4.15 12.58
N LEU A 186 -1.71 3.89 12.30
CA LEU A 186 -1.10 2.56 12.32
C LEU A 186 0.00 2.41 13.39
N GLY A 187 0.30 3.49 14.13
CA GLY A 187 1.42 3.50 15.08
C GLY A 187 2.79 3.31 14.44
N LYS A 188 2.88 3.39 13.12
CA LYS A 188 4.10 3.25 12.32
C LYS A 188 4.15 4.35 11.26
N SER A 189 5.36 4.72 10.84
CA SER A 189 5.55 5.68 9.76
C SER A 189 5.02 5.11 8.43
N VAL A 190 4.22 5.90 7.71
CA VAL A 190 3.65 5.54 6.41
C VAL A 190 4.23 6.45 5.34
N PHE A 191 4.85 5.86 4.33
CA PHE A 191 5.24 6.53 3.10
C PHE A 191 4.28 6.14 1.99
N SER A 192 3.56 7.11 1.42
CA SER A 192 2.68 6.91 0.28
C SER A 192 3.15 7.72 -0.93
N LEU A 193 3.07 7.15 -2.12
CA LEU A 193 3.37 7.86 -3.36
C LEU A 193 2.30 8.92 -3.63
N VAL A 194 1.04 8.59 -3.36
CA VAL A 194 -0.10 9.49 -3.37
C VAL A 194 -0.82 9.41 -2.04
N ARG A 195 -1.02 10.55 -1.40
CA ARG A 195 -1.81 10.68 -0.16
C ARG A 195 -2.95 11.65 -0.40
N ARG A 196 -4.11 11.11 -0.74
CA ARG A 196 -5.26 11.93 -1.08
C ARG A 196 -6.55 11.24 -0.62
N ASP A 197 -7.30 11.95 0.20
CA ASP A 197 -8.64 11.56 0.57
C ASP A 197 -9.59 11.94 -0.55
N PHE A 198 -10.49 11.04 -0.92
CA PHE A 198 -11.63 11.42 -1.72
C PHE A 198 -12.91 10.80 -1.16
N PRO A 199 -14.01 11.53 -1.30
CA PRO A 199 -15.25 11.15 -0.64
C PRO A 199 -15.80 9.85 -1.21
N THR A 200 -16.39 9.07 -0.32
CA THR A 200 -17.29 7.97 -0.64
C THR A 200 -18.65 8.28 -0.05
N TYR A 201 -19.68 8.04 -0.81
CA TYR A 201 -21.05 8.37 -0.44
C TYR A 201 -21.88 7.10 -0.32
N ASP A 202 -22.71 7.06 0.70
CA ASP A 202 -23.83 6.12 0.74
C ASP A 202 -24.77 6.40 -0.44
N PRO A 203 -25.27 5.37 -1.16
CA PRO A 203 -26.18 5.55 -2.29
C PRO A 203 -27.39 6.43 -1.98
N GLN A 204 -27.93 6.33 -0.75
CA GLN A 204 -29.13 7.08 -0.34
C GLN A 204 -28.85 8.58 -0.13
N THR A 205 -27.60 8.94 0.20
CA THR A 205 -27.21 10.32 0.49
C THR A 205 -26.27 10.92 -0.54
N CYS A 206 -25.96 10.20 -1.61
CA CYS A 206 -25.01 10.59 -2.62
C CYS A 206 -25.42 11.92 -3.32
N PRO A 207 -24.56 12.94 -3.28
CA PRO A 207 -24.85 14.23 -3.92
C PRO A 207 -24.90 14.12 -5.45
N LEU A 208 -24.11 13.20 -6.04
CA LEU A 208 -24.10 12.97 -7.50
C LEU A 208 -25.40 12.34 -7.97
N CYS A 209 -25.99 11.43 -7.20
CA CYS A 209 -27.35 10.91 -7.48
C CYS A 209 -28.38 12.02 -7.45
N ARG A 210 -28.31 12.91 -6.46
CA ARG A 210 -29.25 14.04 -6.34
C ARG A 210 -29.12 15.04 -7.49
N GLN A 211 -27.95 15.15 -8.08
CA GLN A 211 -27.67 15.98 -9.25
C GLN A 211 -28.03 15.29 -10.57
N GLY A 212 -28.52 14.05 -10.54
CA GLY A 212 -28.87 13.29 -11.74
C GLY A 212 -27.67 12.83 -12.57
N VAL A 213 -26.45 12.81 -12.01
CA VAL A 213 -25.26 12.34 -12.73
C VAL A 213 -25.39 10.82 -12.93
N PRO A 214 -25.30 10.30 -14.19
CA PRO A 214 -25.41 8.88 -14.46
C PRO A 214 -24.38 8.06 -13.69
N LEU A 215 -24.79 6.89 -13.18
CA LEU A 215 -23.93 6.01 -12.41
C LEU A 215 -23.07 5.13 -13.32
N ASN A 216 -21.76 5.32 -13.26
CA ASN A 216 -20.77 4.48 -13.94
C ASN A 216 -20.56 3.17 -13.16
N ARG A 217 -20.91 2.04 -13.78
CA ARG A 217 -20.85 0.69 -13.18
C ARG A 217 -19.65 -0.13 -13.66
N GLU A 218 -18.73 0.44 -14.43
CA GLU A 218 -17.61 -0.26 -15.06
C GLU A 218 -16.79 -1.09 -14.05
N PHE A 219 -16.73 -0.64 -12.80
CA PHE A 219 -15.89 -1.26 -11.76
C PHE A 219 -16.69 -1.96 -10.65
N ALA A 220 -18.00 -1.98 -10.75
CA ALA A 220 -18.90 -2.48 -9.69
C ALA A 220 -18.68 -3.97 -9.35
N SER A 221 -18.30 -4.78 -10.32
CA SER A 221 -18.11 -6.23 -10.18
C SER A 221 -16.68 -6.65 -9.88
N ARG A 222 -15.73 -5.71 -9.77
CA ARG A 222 -14.33 -6.05 -9.47
C ARG A 222 -14.19 -6.42 -8.00
N PRO A 223 -13.45 -7.49 -7.66
CA PRO A 223 -13.17 -7.81 -6.26
C PRO A 223 -12.40 -6.65 -5.59
N ALA A 224 -12.79 -6.36 -4.35
CA ALA A 224 -12.20 -5.30 -3.53
C ALA A 224 -10.75 -5.62 -3.11
#